data_bdb33505a3e665a16ce8d134a684d953
#
_entry.id   bdb33505a3e665a16ce8d134a684d953
#
_cell.length_a   1.000
_cell.length_b   1.000
_cell.length_c   1.000
_cell.angle_alpha   90.00
_cell.angle_beta   90.00
_cell.angle_gamma   90.00
#
_symmetry.space_group_name_H-M   'P 1'
#
loop_
_entity.id
_entity.type
_entity.pdbx_description
1 polymer ?
#
loop_
_entity_poly.entity_id
_entity_poly.type
_entity_poly.pdbx_seq_one_letter_code
_entity_poly.pdbx_strand_id
1 'polypeptide(L)'
;GIGSTLEECLLKSVRSLEIGAQHLWLPKFQNMTKAELTEYLHQFRDDGLFAVAQLLRLGASVDEVAALTMITPYFLETIRGIVDMEQTLCAHKGDGETLKRAKQMGFCDPYIARLWGVREEDVYAQRVQLGLYPAYKMVDTSHTGAYIPYFYSTYAPGAKSEARRSDKQKVVVLGAGPIRIGQGVEFDYSTVNAVQTIRRAGYEAIIINNNPETVSTDYTTADKLYFEPLTPEDVMNILHEEQADQVIASLGGQTAINLAQPLMMRGVQIIGTDCAAIERAENRDCFEKLLLELNIPQPMGAAVTNLDDGLKAAHAVGYPVLVRPSYVLGGRAMQ
;
A
#
# COMPACT_ATOMS: atom_id res chain seq x y z
N GLY A 1 5.52 -8.04 5.98
CA GLY A 1 4.12 -8.47 6.12
C GLY A 1 3.97 -9.43 7.30
N ILE A 2 2.88 -9.30 8.02
CA ILE A 2 2.50 -10.22 9.10
C ILE A 2 1.18 -10.88 8.70
N GLY A 3 1.06 -12.18 8.92
CA GLY A 3 -0.13 -12.97 8.58
C GLY A 3 -0.12 -14.32 9.27
N SER A 4 -1.19 -15.09 9.12
CA SER A 4 -1.32 -16.43 9.69
C SER A 4 -0.82 -17.55 8.77
N THR A 5 -0.58 -17.25 7.50
CA THR A 5 0.00 -18.15 6.50
C THR A 5 1.15 -17.48 5.75
N LEU A 6 1.99 -18.26 5.08
CA LEU A 6 3.10 -17.73 4.29
C LEU A 6 2.61 -16.94 3.08
N GLU A 7 1.51 -17.39 2.44
CA GLU A 7 0.86 -16.70 1.33
C GLU A 7 0.38 -15.31 1.75
N GLU A 8 -0.32 -15.22 2.89
CA GLU A 8 -0.77 -13.94 3.47
C GLU A 8 0.40 -13.00 3.74
N CYS A 9 1.45 -13.50 4.41
CA CYS A 9 2.67 -12.73 4.70
C CYS A 9 3.33 -12.22 3.42
N LEU A 10 3.51 -13.10 2.42
CA LEU A 10 4.17 -12.77 1.17
C LEU A 10 3.40 -11.72 0.38
N LEU A 11 2.08 -11.89 0.22
CA LEU A 11 1.27 -10.94 -0.53
C LEU A 11 1.12 -9.59 0.16
N LYS A 12 1.04 -9.55 1.49
CA LYS A 12 1.11 -8.30 2.26
C LYS A 12 2.47 -7.62 2.10
N SER A 13 3.57 -8.38 2.15
CA SER A 13 4.92 -7.84 1.93
C SER A 13 5.05 -7.20 0.56
N VAL A 14 4.54 -7.85 -0.49
CA VAL A 14 4.55 -7.29 -1.85
C VAL A 14 3.80 -5.96 -1.92
N ARG A 15 2.61 -5.87 -1.32
CA ARG A 15 1.85 -4.60 -1.26
C ARG A 15 2.58 -3.52 -0.45
N SER A 16 3.30 -3.92 0.58
CA SER A 16 4.08 -3.02 1.44
C SER A 16 5.33 -2.44 0.79
N LEU A 17 5.80 -3.00 -0.35
CA LEU A 17 6.94 -2.44 -1.09
C LEU A 17 6.62 -1.11 -1.78
N GLU A 18 5.35 -0.82 -2.01
CA GLU A 18 4.87 0.42 -2.66
C GLU A 18 5.49 0.69 -4.03
N ILE A 19 5.78 -0.38 -4.76
CA ILE A 19 6.28 -0.35 -6.15
C ILE A 19 5.16 -0.42 -7.20
N GLY A 20 3.91 -0.24 -6.77
CA GLY A 20 2.71 -0.39 -7.61
C GLY A 20 2.29 -1.84 -7.83
N ALA A 21 2.96 -2.81 -7.22
CA ALA A 21 2.59 -4.22 -7.30
C ALA A 21 1.53 -4.56 -6.25
N GLN A 22 0.38 -5.06 -6.69
CA GLN A 22 -0.70 -5.54 -5.81
C GLN A 22 -0.59 -7.04 -5.52
N HIS A 23 0.27 -7.75 -6.25
CA HIS A 23 0.40 -9.20 -6.23
C HIS A 23 1.74 -9.63 -6.84
N LEU A 24 2.06 -10.93 -6.85
CA LEU A 24 3.25 -11.49 -7.51
C LEU A 24 3.16 -11.42 -9.04
N TRP A 25 2.89 -10.21 -9.55
CA TRP A 25 2.75 -9.94 -10.97
C TRP A 25 3.29 -8.55 -11.32
N LEU A 26 4.10 -8.48 -12.38
CA LEU A 26 4.58 -7.23 -12.97
C LEU A 26 4.37 -7.25 -14.49
N PRO A 27 3.96 -6.13 -15.11
CA PRO A 27 3.69 -6.05 -16.55
C PRO A 27 4.87 -6.48 -17.42
N LYS A 28 6.10 -6.19 -16.99
CA LYS A 28 7.32 -6.47 -17.76
C LYS A 28 7.57 -7.96 -18.02
N PHE A 29 7.04 -8.85 -17.16
CA PHE A 29 7.21 -10.29 -17.30
C PHE A 29 6.09 -10.96 -18.09
N GLN A 30 4.98 -10.26 -18.34
CA GLN A 30 3.77 -10.86 -18.90
C GLN A 30 3.99 -11.55 -20.25
N ASN A 31 4.82 -10.96 -21.11
CA ASN A 31 5.05 -11.44 -22.48
C ASN A 31 6.38 -12.18 -22.64
N MET A 32 7.12 -12.42 -21.55
CA MET A 32 8.38 -13.16 -21.61
C MET A 32 8.13 -14.66 -21.72
N THR A 33 8.93 -15.32 -22.54
CA THR A 33 8.97 -16.77 -22.68
C THR A 33 9.66 -17.43 -21.49
N LYS A 34 9.50 -18.76 -21.33
CA LYS A 34 10.24 -19.52 -20.31
C LYS A 34 11.75 -19.34 -20.42
N ALA A 35 12.29 -19.34 -21.65
CA ALA A 35 13.73 -19.18 -21.88
C ALA A 35 14.23 -17.80 -21.45
N GLU A 36 13.50 -16.73 -21.78
CA GLU A 36 13.86 -15.37 -21.39
C GLU A 36 13.78 -15.17 -19.88
N LEU A 37 12.77 -15.75 -19.20
CA LEU A 37 12.65 -15.70 -17.74
C LEU A 37 13.77 -16.48 -17.04
N THR A 38 14.17 -17.64 -17.60
CA THR A 38 15.30 -18.42 -17.10
C THR A 38 16.59 -17.62 -17.16
N GLU A 39 16.87 -17.00 -18.30
CA GLU A 39 18.06 -16.14 -18.47
C GLU A 39 17.99 -14.92 -17.55
N TYR A 40 16.78 -14.33 -17.36
CA TYR A 40 16.58 -13.22 -16.43
C TYR A 40 16.95 -13.58 -15.00
N LEU A 41 16.54 -14.77 -14.53
CA LEU A 41 16.80 -15.25 -13.17
C LEU A 41 18.27 -15.52 -12.89
N HIS A 42 19.09 -15.85 -13.90
CA HIS A 42 20.54 -15.96 -13.75
C HIS A 42 21.22 -14.62 -13.39
N GLN A 43 20.56 -13.48 -13.58
CA GLN A 43 21.10 -12.16 -13.27
C GLN A 43 20.89 -11.74 -11.81
N PHE A 44 20.25 -12.53 -10.97
CA PHE A 44 19.99 -12.28 -9.53
C PHE A 44 19.46 -10.87 -9.22
N ARG A 45 18.42 -10.45 -9.95
CA ARG A 45 17.82 -9.12 -9.76
C ARG A 45 16.86 -9.11 -8.58
N ASP A 46 16.64 -7.92 -8.00
CA ASP A 46 15.76 -7.65 -6.87
C ASP A 46 14.29 -8.03 -7.09
N ASP A 47 13.83 -8.03 -8.34
CA ASP A 47 12.49 -8.42 -8.75
C ASP A 47 12.38 -9.88 -9.26
N GLY A 48 13.40 -10.69 -9.05
CA GLY A 48 13.42 -12.11 -9.47
C GLY A 48 12.25 -12.94 -8.96
N LEU A 49 11.69 -12.60 -7.79
CA LEU A 49 10.52 -13.28 -7.23
C LEU A 49 9.30 -13.21 -8.16
N PHE A 50 9.08 -12.09 -8.83
CA PHE A 50 7.99 -11.93 -9.81
C PHE A 50 8.23 -12.76 -11.08
N ALA A 51 9.49 -12.89 -11.50
CA ALA A 51 9.89 -13.77 -12.61
C ALA A 51 9.68 -15.26 -12.26
N VAL A 52 9.98 -15.66 -11.02
CA VAL A 52 9.67 -17.00 -10.48
C VAL A 52 8.17 -17.29 -10.58
N ALA A 53 7.33 -16.39 -10.09
CA ALA A 53 5.88 -16.55 -10.17
C ALA A 53 5.40 -16.66 -11.64
N GLN A 54 6.00 -15.89 -12.56
CA GLN A 54 5.67 -15.96 -13.98
C GLN A 54 6.12 -17.26 -14.62
N LEU A 55 7.29 -17.80 -14.27
CA LEU A 55 7.72 -19.13 -14.72
C LEU A 55 6.73 -20.24 -14.31
N LEU A 56 6.27 -20.17 -13.05
CA LEU A 56 5.28 -21.11 -12.53
C LEU A 56 3.93 -20.96 -13.27
N ARG A 57 3.49 -19.73 -13.63
CA ARG A 57 2.29 -19.51 -14.48
C ARG A 57 2.42 -20.12 -15.87
N LEU A 58 3.62 -20.11 -16.42
CA LEU A 58 3.92 -20.74 -17.72
C LEU A 58 4.10 -22.27 -17.61
N GLY A 59 3.85 -22.87 -16.43
CA GLY A 59 3.86 -24.32 -16.22
C GLY A 59 5.26 -24.90 -16.01
N ALA A 60 6.24 -24.15 -15.53
CA ALA A 60 7.47 -24.72 -14.99
C ALA A 60 7.16 -25.50 -13.71
N SER A 61 7.86 -26.61 -13.47
CA SER A 61 7.73 -27.36 -12.22
C SER A 61 8.49 -26.68 -11.07
N VAL A 62 8.11 -27.01 -9.85
CA VAL A 62 8.81 -26.53 -8.65
C VAL A 62 10.27 -27.00 -8.67
N ASP A 63 10.54 -28.24 -9.10
CA ASP A 63 11.90 -28.80 -9.16
C ASP A 63 12.76 -28.06 -10.18
N GLU A 64 12.21 -27.72 -11.37
CA GLU A 64 12.91 -26.92 -12.39
C GLU A 64 13.28 -25.54 -11.83
N VAL A 65 12.34 -24.86 -11.17
CA VAL A 65 12.59 -23.53 -10.59
C VAL A 65 13.55 -23.61 -9.39
N ALA A 66 13.46 -24.64 -8.55
CA ALA A 66 14.38 -24.86 -7.44
C ALA A 66 15.82 -25.07 -7.93
N ALA A 67 16.00 -25.89 -8.97
CA ALA A 67 17.32 -26.13 -9.56
C ALA A 67 17.91 -24.84 -10.19
N LEU A 68 17.08 -23.97 -10.75
CA LEU A 68 17.49 -22.71 -11.36
C LEU A 68 17.86 -21.63 -10.32
N THR A 69 17.06 -21.51 -9.25
CA THR A 69 17.12 -20.36 -8.33
C THR A 69 17.77 -20.68 -6.99
N MET A 70 17.95 -21.95 -6.67
CA MET A 70 18.37 -22.42 -5.33
C MET A 70 17.35 -22.09 -4.22
N ILE A 71 16.15 -21.62 -4.56
CA ILE A 71 15.08 -21.39 -3.58
C ILE A 71 14.55 -22.74 -3.11
N THR A 72 14.41 -22.88 -1.79
CA THR A 72 13.88 -24.11 -1.18
C THR A 72 12.48 -24.44 -1.73
N PRO A 73 12.20 -25.70 -2.12
CA PRO A 73 10.92 -26.11 -2.68
C PRO A 73 9.70 -25.69 -1.86
N TYR A 74 9.80 -25.67 -0.54
CA TYR A 74 8.73 -25.21 0.36
C TYR A 74 8.20 -23.80 0.00
N PHE A 75 9.09 -22.84 -0.27
CA PHE A 75 8.66 -21.49 -0.67
C PHE A 75 8.11 -21.45 -2.09
N LEU A 76 8.65 -22.28 -2.98
CA LEU A 76 8.17 -22.38 -4.35
C LEU A 76 6.78 -23.03 -4.43
N GLU A 77 6.49 -24.01 -3.58
CA GLU A 77 5.15 -24.61 -3.45
C GLU A 77 4.13 -23.57 -2.96
N THR A 78 4.51 -22.71 -2.04
CA THR A 78 3.66 -21.58 -1.61
C THR A 78 3.33 -20.65 -2.79
N ILE A 79 4.34 -20.29 -3.60
CA ILE A 79 4.12 -19.42 -4.78
C ILE A 79 3.28 -20.19 -5.84
N ARG A 80 3.49 -21.49 -6.01
CA ARG A 80 2.66 -22.33 -6.86
C ARG A 80 1.20 -22.30 -6.41
N GLY A 81 0.93 -22.47 -5.12
CA GLY A 81 -0.42 -22.39 -4.56
C GLY A 81 -1.11 -21.04 -4.84
N ILE A 82 -0.36 -19.94 -4.76
CA ILE A 82 -0.86 -18.61 -5.14
C ILE A 82 -1.21 -18.57 -6.63
N VAL A 83 -0.35 -19.08 -7.52
CA VAL A 83 -0.59 -19.12 -8.97
C VAL A 83 -1.80 -20.00 -9.32
N ASP A 84 -1.95 -21.15 -8.68
CA ASP A 84 -3.09 -22.04 -8.88
C ASP A 84 -4.41 -21.40 -8.42
N MET A 85 -4.37 -20.58 -7.35
CA MET A 85 -5.53 -19.79 -6.91
C MET A 85 -5.91 -18.72 -7.93
N GLU A 86 -4.95 -18.07 -8.60
CA GLU A 86 -5.24 -17.14 -9.71
C GLU A 86 -6.05 -17.82 -10.82
N GLN A 87 -5.65 -19.04 -11.21
CA GLN A 87 -6.36 -19.82 -12.22
C GLN A 87 -7.78 -20.16 -11.76
N THR A 88 -7.92 -20.54 -10.48
CA THR A 88 -9.22 -20.83 -9.86
C THR A 88 -10.13 -19.59 -9.89
N LEU A 89 -9.61 -18.41 -9.54
CA LEU A 89 -10.34 -17.13 -9.61
C LEU A 89 -10.79 -16.81 -11.04
N CYS A 90 -9.93 -17.03 -12.03
CA CYS A 90 -10.27 -16.81 -13.44
C CYS A 90 -11.37 -17.76 -13.94
N ALA A 91 -11.36 -19.01 -13.47
CA ALA A 91 -12.34 -20.03 -13.85
C ALA A 91 -13.71 -19.85 -13.16
N HIS A 92 -13.73 -19.30 -11.94
CA HIS A 92 -14.93 -19.17 -11.11
C HIS A 92 -15.20 -17.69 -10.74
N LYS A 93 -15.35 -16.86 -11.77
CA LYS A 93 -15.61 -15.42 -11.59
C LYS A 93 -16.92 -15.17 -10.84
N GLY A 94 -16.85 -14.31 -9.81
CA GLY A 94 -18.01 -13.95 -8.99
C GLY A 94 -18.45 -15.01 -7.97
N ASP A 95 -17.76 -16.16 -7.88
CA ASP A 95 -18.12 -17.18 -6.88
C ASP A 95 -17.65 -16.77 -5.47
N GLY A 96 -18.58 -16.77 -4.51
CA GLY A 96 -18.32 -16.31 -3.14
C GLY A 96 -17.39 -17.21 -2.34
N GLU A 97 -17.42 -18.54 -2.56
CA GLU A 97 -16.51 -19.45 -1.85
C GLU A 97 -15.10 -19.33 -2.40
N THR A 98 -14.94 -19.13 -3.72
CA THR A 98 -13.65 -18.85 -4.35
C THR A 98 -13.09 -17.52 -3.85
N LEU A 99 -13.93 -16.47 -3.75
CA LEU A 99 -13.54 -15.19 -3.17
C LEU A 99 -13.01 -15.36 -1.74
N LYS A 100 -13.74 -16.08 -0.90
CA LYS A 100 -13.36 -16.35 0.48
C LYS A 100 -12.01 -17.06 0.59
N ARG A 101 -11.78 -18.10 -0.22
CA ARG A 101 -10.51 -18.83 -0.26
C ARG A 101 -9.35 -17.92 -0.70
N ALA A 102 -9.58 -17.08 -1.72
CA ALA A 102 -8.57 -16.12 -2.19
C ALA A 102 -8.22 -15.11 -1.07
N LYS A 103 -9.21 -14.58 -0.35
CA LYS A 103 -8.97 -13.69 0.80
C LYS A 103 -8.16 -14.37 1.89
N GLN A 104 -8.45 -15.64 2.20
CA GLN A 104 -7.68 -16.45 3.16
C GLN A 104 -6.21 -16.64 2.77
N MET A 105 -5.90 -16.60 1.48
CA MET A 105 -4.54 -16.63 0.95
C MET A 105 -3.90 -15.23 0.82
N GLY A 106 -4.59 -14.16 1.23
CA GLY A 106 -4.04 -12.81 1.22
C GLY A 106 -4.22 -12.02 -0.08
N PHE A 107 -5.05 -12.50 -1.03
CA PHE A 107 -5.38 -11.76 -2.24
C PHE A 107 -6.14 -10.47 -1.91
N CYS A 108 -5.74 -9.35 -2.52
CA CYS A 108 -6.42 -8.07 -2.35
C CYS A 108 -7.56 -7.90 -3.37
N ASP A 109 -8.54 -7.07 -3.00
CA ASP A 109 -9.71 -6.80 -3.84
C ASP A 109 -9.33 -6.23 -5.22
N PRO A 110 -8.35 -5.30 -5.36
CA PRO A 110 -7.93 -4.80 -6.67
C PRO A 110 -7.38 -5.88 -7.60
N TYR A 111 -6.64 -6.85 -7.08
CA TYR A 111 -6.08 -7.92 -7.91
C TYR A 111 -7.14 -8.95 -8.31
N ILE A 112 -8.06 -9.28 -7.41
CA ILE A 112 -9.22 -10.13 -7.72
C ILE A 112 -10.09 -9.47 -8.80
N ALA A 113 -10.38 -8.17 -8.64
CA ALA A 113 -11.13 -7.39 -9.62
C ALA A 113 -10.49 -7.43 -11.01
N ARG A 114 -9.17 -7.29 -11.08
CA ARG A 114 -8.41 -7.44 -12.32
C ARG A 114 -8.59 -8.81 -12.97
N LEU A 115 -8.48 -9.90 -12.19
CA LEU A 115 -8.65 -11.27 -12.70
C LEU A 115 -10.08 -11.52 -13.19
N TRP A 116 -11.07 -10.95 -12.52
CA TRP A 116 -12.47 -11.08 -12.88
C TRP A 116 -12.90 -10.14 -14.02
N GLY A 117 -12.15 -9.06 -14.26
CA GLY A 117 -12.49 -8.03 -15.24
C GLY A 117 -13.63 -7.14 -14.78
N VAL A 118 -13.71 -6.87 -13.48
CA VAL A 118 -14.69 -6.00 -12.81
C VAL A 118 -13.98 -4.85 -12.08
N ARG A 119 -14.72 -3.92 -11.48
CA ARG A 119 -14.14 -2.86 -10.66
C ARG A 119 -13.84 -3.38 -9.25
N GLU A 120 -12.89 -2.75 -8.56
CA GLU A 120 -12.57 -3.06 -7.15
C GLU A 120 -13.81 -2.93 -6.26
N GLU A 121 -14.62 -1.90 -6.47
CA GLU A 121 -15.82 -1.64 -5.70
C GLU A 121 -16.85 -2.78 -5.80
N ASP A 122 -16.90 -3.48 -6.92
CA ASP A 122 -17.80 -4.61 -7.12
C ASP A 122 -17.35 -5.83 -6.28
N VAL A 123 -16.03 -6.08 -6.20
CA VAL A 123 -15.46 -7.12 -5.31
C VAL A 123 -15.68 -6.76 -3.85
N TYR A 124 -15.42 -5.50 -3.48
CA TYR A 124 -15.66 -5.01 -2.13
C TYR A 124 -17.13 -5.17 -1.73
N ALA A 125 -18.07 -4.75 -2.59
CA ALA A 125 -19.51 -4.87 -2.34
C ALA A 125 -19.93 -6.34 -2.12
N GLN A 126 -19.43 -7.25 -2.95
CA GLN A 126 -19.69 -8.69 -2.80
C GLN A 126 -19.14 -9.22 -1.47
N ARG A 127 -17.93 -8.81 -1.10
CA ARG A 127 -17.29 -9.20 0.16
C ARG A 127 -18.12 -8.74 1.37
N VAL A 128 -18.61 -7.48 1.33
CA VAL A 128 -19.48 -6.92 2.36
C VAL A 128 -20.80 -7.69 2.46
N GLN A 129 -21.45 -8.01 1.33
CA GLN A 129 -22.67 -8.81 1.30
C GLN A 129 -22.49 -10.22 1.90
N LEU A 130 -21.32 -10.80 1.74
CA LEU A 130 -20.96 -12.10 2.33
C LEU A 130 -20.55 -12.00 3.80
N GLY A 131 -20.47 -10.79 4.38
CA GLY A 131 -19.95 -10.58 5.72
C GLY A 131 -18.47 -10.97 5.86
N LEU A 132 -17.71 -10.94 4.76
CA LEU A 132 -16.34 -11.37 4.71
C LEU A 132 -15.40 -10.20 5.06
N TYR A 133 -15.09 -10.09 6.34
CA TYR A 133 -14.14 -9.13 6.91
C TYR A 133 -12.95 -9.85 7.54
N PRO A 134 -11.77 -9.22 7.59
CA PRO A 134 -10.65 -9.79 8.32
C PRO A 134 -10.89 -9.73 9.83
N ALA A 135 -10.30 -10.67 10.55
CA ALA A 135 -10.12 -10.57 12.00
C ALA A 135 -8.74 -9.96 12.29
N TYR A 136 -8.59 -9.24 13.39
CA TYR A 136 -7.35 -8.62 13.80
C TYR A 136 -6.75 -9.35 15.00
N LYS A 137 -5.55 -9.90 14.81
CA LYS A 137 -4.83 -10.71 15.81
C LYS A 137 -3.69 -9.89 16.42
N MET A 138 -3.44 -10.08 17.71
CA MET A 138 -2.31 -9.45 18.38
C MET A 138 -0.97 -10.03 17.89
N VAL A 139 0.01 -9.15 17.77
CA VAL A 139 1.42 -9.53 17.57
C VAL A 139 2.03 -9.74 18.95
N ASP A 140 1.87 -10.95 19.52
CA ASP A 140 2.45 -11.33 20.80
C ASP A 140 3.72 -12.18 20.58
N THR A 141 4.85 -11.51 20.48
CA THR A 141 6.17 -12.16 20.27
C THR A 141 6.75 -12.75 21.54
N SER A 142 6.28 -12.33 22.71
CA SER A 142 6.79 -12.73 24.02
C SER A 142 5.93 -13.78 24.73
N HIS A 143 4.75 -14.08 24.19
CA HIS A 143 3.77 -15.04 24.73
C HIS A 143 3.44 -14.80 26.22
N THR A 144 3.37 -13.54 26.61
CA THR A 144 3.10 -13.15 28.01
C THR A 144 1.61 -13.27 28.37
N GLY A 145 0.73 -13.41 27.39
CA GLY A 145 -0.71 -13.34 27.55
C GLY A 145 -1.24 -11.94 27.91
N ALA A 146 -0.38 -10.93 27.93
CA ALA A 146 -0.78 -9.54 28.12
C ALA A 146 -1.50 -9.01 26.88
N TYR A 147 -2.39 -8.03 27.09
CA TYR A 147 -3.01 -7.33 25.97
C TYR A 147 -1.98 -6.35 25.37
N ILE A 148 -1.59 -6.62 24.12
CA ILE A 148 -0.67 -5.78 23.34
C ILE A 148 -1.48 -5.15 22.21
N PRO A 149 -1.67 -3.83 22.18
CA PRO A 149 -2.48 -3.14 21.16
C PRO A 149 -1.72 -2.99 19.84
N TYR A 150 -1.16 -4.09 19.35
CA TYR A 150 -0.43 -4.22 18.11
C TYR A 150 -1.03 -5.36 17.29
N PHE A 151 -1.62 -5.04 16.13
CA PHE A 151 -2.47 -5.95 15.39
C PHE A 151 -2.04 -6.14 13.95
N TYR A 152 -2.36 -7.32 13.42
CA TYR A 152 -2.35 -7.65 12.00
C TYR A 152 -3.68 -8.28 11.60
N SER A 153 -4.09 -8.10 10.35
CA SER A 153 -5.31 -8.70 9.82
C SER A 153 -5.09 -10.13 9.35
N THR A 154 -6.13 -10.96 9.40
CA THR A 154 -6.17 -12.27 8.76
C THR A 154 -7.60 -12.67 8.41
N TYR A 155 -7.76 -13.39 7.30
CA TYR A 155 -9.01 -14.05 6.92
C TYR A 155 -9.02 -15.55 7.29
N ALA A 156 -8.13 -15.97 8.19
CA ALA A 156 -8.04 -17.38 8.61
C ALA A 156 -9.39 -17.91 9.09
N PRO A 157 -9.76 -19.15 8.76
CA PRO A 157 -11.04 -19.75 9.15
C PRO A 157 -11.25 -19.72 10.67
N GLY A 158 -12.38 -19.17 11.11
CA GLY A 158 -12.74 -19.10 12.54
C GLY A 158 -11.93 -18.08 13.36
N ALA A 159 -11.05 -17.27 12.74
CA ALA A 159 -10.35 -16.21 13.43
C ALA A 159 -11.34 -15.18 13.99
N LYS A 160 -11.08 -14.72 15.22
CA LYS A 160 -11.84 -13.65 15.87
C LYS A 160 -10.90 -12.50 16.19
N SER A 161 -11.39 -11.27 16.03
CA SER A 161 -10.63 -10.07 16.39
C SER A 161 -10.30 -10.07 17.89
N GLU A 162 -9.06 -9.70 18.19
CA GLU A 162 -8.56 -9.47 19.53
C GLU A 162 -8.46 -7.96 19.85
N ALA A 163 -8.70 -7.12 18.85
CA ALA A 163 -8.82 -5.68 19.04
C ALA A 163 -10.02 -5.35 19.94
N ARG A 164 -9.75 -4.58 21.00
CA ARG A 164 -10.80 -4.14 21.93
C ARG A 164 -11.27 -2.74 21.55
N ARG A 165 -12.53 -2.60 21.19
CA ARG A 165 -13.11 -1.29 20.89
C ARG A 165 -13.30 -0.49 22.17
N SER A 166 -13.10 0.81 22.10
CA SER A 166 -13.42 1.78 23.15
C SER A 166 -14.59 2.66 22.70
N ASP A 167 -15.23 3.35 23.65
CA ASP A 167 -16.29 4.32 23.39
C ASP A 167 -15.75 5.73 23.08
N LYS A 168 -14.42 5.92 23.07
CA LYS A 168 -13.81 7.20 22.73
C LYS A 168 -13.96 7.49 21.25
N GLN A 169 -14.03 8.77 20.91
CA GLN A 169 -13.82 9.20 19.53
C GLN A 169 -12.41 8.84 19.08
N LYS A 170 -12.28 8.36 17.85
CA LYS A 170 -11.05 7.81 17.31
C LYS A 170 -10.53 8.68 16.18
N VAL A 171 -9.20 8.83 16.14
CA VAL A 171 -8.50 9.44 15.01
C VAL A 171 -7.44 8.46 14.53
N VAL A 172 -7.52 8.11 13.25
CA VAL A 172 -6.55 7.25 12.60
C VAL A 172 -5.48 8.10 11.92
N VAL A 173 -4.21 7.80 12.17
CA VAL A 173 -3.06 8.44 11.55
C VAL A 173 -2.38 7.45 10.62
N LEU A 174 -2.25 7.82 9.36
CA LEU A 174 -1.51 7.00 8.38
C LEU A 174 -0.01 7.28 8.52
N GLY A 175 0.78 6.21 8.67
CA GLY A 175 2.23 6.28 8.72
C GLY A 175 2.86 6.48 7.34
N ALA A 176 4.19 6.55 7.32
CA ALA A 176 4.97 6.84 6.11
C ALA A 176 5.23 5.62 5.22
N GLY A 177 4.92 4.42 5.69
CA GLY A 177 5.34 3.21 5.00
C GLY A 177 6.87 3.02 5.01
N PRO A 178 7.43 2.32 4.01
CA PRO A 178 8.87 2.14 3.90
C PRO A 178 9.55 3.48 3.59
N ILE A 179 10.67 3.75 4.27
CA ILE A 179 11.47 4.95 4.00
C ILE A 179 12.11 4.83 2.62
N ARG A 180 11.96 5.88 1.80
CA ARG A 180 12.49 5.95 0.44
C ARG A 180 13.70 6.88 0.38
N ILE A 181 14.53 6.73 -0.66
CA ILE A 181 15.62 7.66 -0.95
C ILE A 181 15.04 9.08 -1.12
N GLY A 182 15.57 10.04 -0.37
CA GLY A 182 15.09 11.43 -0.32
C GLY A 182 14.03 11.71 0.75
N GLN A 183 13.65 10.70 1.53
CA GLN A 183 12.85 10.84 2.75
C GLN A 183 13.74 10.58 3.97
N GLY A 184 13.45 11.27 5.08
CA GLY A 184 14.07 11.04 6.37
C GLY A 184 13.06 10.64 7.43
N VAL A 185 13.44 10.77 8.68
CA VAL A 185 12.60 10.42 9.85
C VAL A 185 11.57 11.50 10.18
N GLU A 186 11.49 12.59 9.43
CA GLU A 186 10.57 13.70 9.67
C GLU A 186 9.10 13.29 9.64
N PHE A 187 8.72 12.33 8.79
CA PHE A 187 7.35 11.82 8.72
C PHE A 187 7.00 10.97 9.94
N ASP A 188 7.94 10.17 10.43
CA ASP A 188 7.75 9.40 11.66
C ASP A 188 7.63 10.32 12.87
N TYR A 189 8.50 11.34 12.97
CA TYR A 189 8.44 12.37 13.99
C TYR A 189 7.09 13.10 13.98
N SER A 190 6.61 13.52 12.81
CA SER A 190 5.32 14.19 12.65
C SER A 190 4.16 13.30 13.10
N THR A 191 4.18 12.03 12.72
CA THR A 191 3.18 11.02 13.10
C THR A 191 3.14 10.84 14.62
N VAL A 192 4.29 10.67 15.27
CA VAL A 192 4.38 10.50 16.73
C VAL A 192 3.85 11.73 17.48
N ASN A 193 4.20 12.95 17.03
CA ASN A 193 3.70 14.19 17.65
C ASN A 193 2.19 14.35 17.47
N ALA A 194 1.64 14.00 16.30
CA ALA A 194 0.19 14.01 16.08
C ALA A 194 -0.52 13.06 17.03
N VAL A 195 -0.04 11.82 17.15
CA VAL A 195 -0.60 10.82 18.07
C VAL A 195 -0.61 11.32 19.50
N GLN A 196 0.49 11.89 19.98
CA GLN A 196 0.56 12.46 21.32
C GLN A 196 -0.45 13.60 21.51
N THR A 197 -0.63 14.44 20.48
CA THR A 197 -1.58 15.55 20.52
C THR A 197 -3.02 15.06 20.56
N ILE A 198 -3.36 14.08 19.74
CA ILE A 198 -4.67 13.40 19.71
C ILE A 198 -5.00 12.81 21.09
N ARG A 199 -4.08 12.08 21.69
CA ARG A 199 -4.25 11.49 23.04
C ARG A 199 -4.43 12.55 24.11
N ARG A 200 -3.65 13.64 24.07
CA ARG A 200 -3.79 14.79 25.00
C ARG A 200 -5.16 15.48 24.87
N ALA A 201 -5.74 15.49 23.68
CA ALA A 201 -7.07 16.02 23.41
C ALA A 201 -8.21 15.09 23.86
N GLY A 202 -7.89 13.87 24.37
CA GLY A 202 -8.84 12.91 24.90
C GLY A 202 -9.38 11.91 23.88
N TYR A 203 -8.90 11.94 22.64
CA TYR A 203 -9.26 10.99 21.59
C TYR A 203 -8.43 9.70 21.71
N GLU A 204 -8.92 8.61 21.14
CA GLU A 204 -8.13 7.40 20.92
C GLU A 204 -7.34 7.55 19.63
N ALA A 205 -6.02 7.44 19.74
CA ALA A 205 -5.11 7.55 18.60
C ALA A 205 -4.75 6.16 18.06
N ILE A 206 -5.01 5.94 16.77
CA ILE A 206 -4.74 4.69 16.07
C ILE A 206 -3.72 4.97 14.97
N ILE A 207 -2.66 4.18 14.89
CA ILE A 207 -1.69 4.23 13.78
C ILE A 207 -1.92 3.05 12.85
N ILE A 208 -1.84 3.30 11.53
CA ILE A 208 -1.70 2.27 10.50
C ILE A 208 -0.35 2.51 9.82
N ASN A 209 0.56 1.54 9.89
CA ASN A 209 1.87 1.62 9.24
C ASN A 209 2.42 0.21 8.96
N ASN A 210 3.34 0.09 8.00
CA ASN A 210 3.96 -1.18 7.61
C ASN A 210 5.50 -1.16 7.68
N ASN A 211 6.08 -0.14 8.30
CA ASN A 211 7.53 -0.07 8.54
C ASN A 211 7.83 -0.49 9.98
N PRO A 212 8.55 -1.62 10.20
CA PRO A 212 8.86 -2.09 11.55
C PRO A 212 10.00 -1.31 12.24
N GLU A 213 10.71 -0.47 11.51
CA GLU A 213 11.96 0.18 11.94
C GLU A 213 11.73 1.65 12.36
N THR A 214 10.54 2.01 12.83
CA THR A 214 10.22 3.39 13.20
C THR A 214 9.56 3.48 14.57
N VAL A 215 9.66 4.65 15.23
CA VAL A 215 9.05 4.91 16.54
C VAL A 215 7.52 4.90 16.47
N SER A 216 6.92 5.28 15.35
CA SER A 216 5.47 5.22 15.17
C SER A 216 4.91 3.80 15.21
N THR A 217 5.73 2.79 14.90
CA THR A 217 5.38 1.38 15.01
C THR A 217 5.79 0.72 16.33
N ASP A 218 6.27 1.48 17.30
CA ASP A 218 6.31 1.02 18.68
C ASP A 218 4.89 1.01 19.25
N TYR A 219 4.42 -0.15 19.73
CA TYR A 219 3.07 -0.34 20.24
C TYR A 219 2.75 0.52 21.47
N THR A 220 3.75 1.14 22.09
CA THR A 220 3.59 2.07 23.22
C THR A 220 3.31 3.50 22.80
N THR A 221 3.55 3.84 21.54
CA THR A 221 3.40 5.20 20.97
C THR A 221 1.94 5.61 20.86
N ALA A 222 1.10 4.77 20.27
CA ALA A 222 -0.32 5.00 20.08
C ALA A 222 -1.18 4.22 21.08
N ASP A 223 -2.48 4.44 21.09
CA ASP A 223 -3.41 3.57 21.83
C ASP A 223 -3.58 2.23 21.13
N LYS A 224 -3.48 2.22 19.77
CA LYS A 224 -3.47 1.02 18.94
C LYS A 224 -2.58 1.20 17.71
N LEU A 225 -1.92 0.11 17.32
CA LEU A 225 -1.13 0.01 16.12
C LEU A 225 -1.67 -1.13 15.24
N TYR A 226 -1.95 -0.82 13.97
CA TYR A 226 -2.25 -1.81 12.94
C TYR A 226 -1.08 -1.89 11.96
N PHE A 227 -0.42 -3.05 11.93
CA PHE A 227 0.71 -3.30 11.03
C PHE A 227 0.19 -3.91 9.73
N GLU A 228 -0.22 -3.02 8.82
CA GLU A 228 -0.86 -3.40 7.56
C GLU A 228 -0.31 -2.60 6.38
N PRO A 229 -0.39 -3.14 5.16
CA PRO A 229 -0.09 -2.36 3.97
C PRO A 229 -0.93 -1.08 3.92
N LEU A 230 -0.32 0.00 3.46
CA LEU A 230 -1.00 1.28 3.29
C LEU A 230 -1.76 1.29 1.95
N THR A 231 -2.87 0.56 1.91
CA THR A 231 -3.79 0.49 0.76
C THR A 231 -5.19 0.94 1.16
N PRO A 232 -6.02 1.41 0.20
CA PRO A 232 -7.40 1.77 0.52
C PRO A 232 -8.19 0.63 1.15
N GLU A 233 -8.01 -0.61 0.67
CA GLU A 233 -8.68 -1.80 1.21
C GLU A 233 -8.31 -2.07 2.66
N ASP A 234 -7.00 -2.11 2.97
CA ASP A 234 -6.52 -2.44 4.31
C ASP A 234 -6.94 -1.35 5.31
N VAL A 235 -6.85 -0.06 4.92
CA VAL A 235 -7.30 1.06 5.75
C VAL A 235 -8.81 1.00 6.00
N MET A 236 -9.63 0.79 4.96
CA MET A 236 -11.10 0.68 5.11
C MET A 236 -11.52 -0.47 6.02
N ASN A 237 -10.82 -1.60 5.97
CA ASN A 237 -11.08 -2.73 6.86
C ASN A 237 -10.81 -2.37 8.33
N ILE A 238 -9.74 -1.61 8.62
CA ILE A 238 -9.42 -1.14 9.97
C ILE A 238 -10.44 -0.10 10.44
N LEU A 239 -10.83 0.83 9.59
CA LEU A 239 -11.87 1.81 9.91
C LEU A 239 -13.20 1.13 10.25
N HIS A 240 -13.56 0.08 9.51
CA HIS A 240 -14.74 -0.74 9.80
C HIS A 240 -14.61 -1.47 11.15
N GLU A 241 -13.47 -2.11 11.42
CA GLU A 241 -13.21 -2.79 12.70
C GLU A 241 -13.31 -1.84 13.89
N GLU A 242 -12.70 -0.67 13.78
CA GLU A 242 -12.66 0.32 14.86
C GLU A 242 -13.89 1.21 14.93
N GLN A 243 -14.77 1.18 13.91
CA GLN A 243 -15.87 2.14 13.74
C GLN A 243 -15.37 3.58 13.78
N ALA A 244 -14.25 3.83 13.09
CA ALA A 244 -13.63 5.14 12.96
C ALA A 244 -13.93 5.71 11.57
N ASP A 245 -14.08 7.02 11.48
CA ASP A 245 -14.41 7.76 10.26
C ASP A 245 -13.44 8.91 9.97
N GLN A 246 -12.53 9.21 10.90
CA GLN A 246 -11.59 10.32 10.81
C GLN A 246 -10.16 9.84 10.58
N VAL A 247 -9.53 10.34 9.51
CA VAL A 247 -8.18 9.96 9.10
C VAL A 247 -7.31 11.18 8.87
N ILE A 248 -6.10 11.19 9.42
CA ILE A 248 -5.02 12.14 9.08
C ILE A 248 -4.10 11.44 8.07
N ALA A 249 -4.02 12.00 6.86
CA ALA A 249 -3.21 11.48 5.76
C ALA A 249 -2.02 12.38 5.41
N SER A 250 -1.89 13.57 5.98
CA SER A 250 -0.89 14.56 5.59
C SER A 250 0.47 14.40 6.27
N LEU A 251 0.62 13.47 7.22
CA LEU A 251 1.82 13.35 8.05
C LEU A 251 2.74 12.19 7.64
N GLY A 252 2.24 11.25 6.86
CA GLY A 252 2.97 10.05 6.41
C GLY A 252 3.65 10.19 5.04
N GLY A 253 3.94 11.41 4.59
CA GLY A 253 4.55 11.66 3.28
C GLY A 253 3.67 11.20 2.11
N GLN A 254 4.28 10.99 0.95
CA GLN A 254 3.57 10.69 -0.30
C GLN A 254 2.69 9.43 -0.21
N THR A 255 3.12 8.42 0.52
CA THR A 255 2.36 7.18 0.74
C THR A 255 1.00 7.45 1.35
N ALA A 256 0.96 8.17 2.46
CA ALA A 256 -0.28 8.53 3.14
C ALA A 256 -1.11 9.53 2.34
N ILE A 257 -0.46 10.55 1.74
CA ILE A 257 -1.12 11.58 0.92
C ILE A 257 -1.85 10.94 -0.27
N ASN A 258 -1.26 9.96 -0.93
CA ASN A 258 -1.89 9.25 -2.06
C ASN A 258 -3.16 8.49 -1.66
N LEU A 259 -3.36 8.19 -0.38
CA LEU A 259 -4.57 7.53 0.12
C LEU A 259 -5.70 8.51 0.44
N ALA A 260 -5.42 9.80 0.60
CA ALA A 260 -6.43 10.80 1.01
C ALA A 260 -7.64 10.82 0.08
N GLN A 261 -7.41 10.99 -1.22
CA GLN A 261 -8.48 11.03 -2.23
C GLN A 261 -9.26 9.70 -2.33
N PRO A 262 -8.62 8.53 -2.47
CA PRO A 262 -9.31 7.24 -2.48
C PRO A 262 -10.16 6.97 -1.24
N LEU A 263 -9.70 7.36 -0.05
CA LEU A 263 -10.45 7.20 1.20
C LEU A 263 -11.63 8.17 1.27
N MET A 264 -11.43 9.44 0.89
CA MET A 264 -12.51 10.43 0.82
C MET A 264 -13.64 9.96 -0.11
N MET A 265 -13.31 9.41 -1.28
CA MET A 265 -14.30 8.86 -2.22
C MET A 265 -15.09 7.69 -1.64
N ARG A 266 -14.57 7.01 -0.62
CA ARG A 266 -15.23 5.93 0.13
C ARG A 266 -15.97 6.43 1.39
N GLY A 267 -16.11 7.75 1.55
CA GLY A 267 -16.86 8.38 2.64
C GLY A 267 -16.04 8.63 3.91
N VAL A 268 -14.72 8.46 3.88
CA VAL A 268 -13.85 8.75 5.03
C VAL A 268 -13.62 10.25 5.15
N GLN A 269 -13.71 10.78 6.37
CA GLN A 269 -13.41 12.17 6.67
C GLN A 269 -11.89 12.38 6.81
N ILE A 270 -11.28 13.04 5.83
CA ILE A 270 -9.86 13.44 5.92
C ILE A 270 -9.78 14.73 6.74
N ILE A 271 -9.09 14.67 7.88
CA ILE A 271 -8.96 15.77 8.84
C ILE A 271 -7.51 16.27 8.92
N GLY A 272 -7.34 17.43 9.54
CA GLY A 272 -6.07 18.18 9.54
C GLY A 272 -5.94 18.98 8.26
N THR A 273 -5.26 18.43 7.25
CA THR A 273 -5.22 18.99 5.88
C THR A 273 -6.20 18.21 5.01
N ASP A 274 -7.23 18.88 4.50
CA ASP A 274 -8.23 18.25 3.64
C ASP A 274 -7.71 17.96 2.21
N CYS A 275 -8.44 17.14 1.45
CA CYS A 275 -8.01 16.74 0.10
C CYS A 275 -7.86 17.95 -0.86
N ALA A 276 -8.67 18.99 -0.71
CA ALA A 276 -8.58 20.17 -1.57
C ALA A 276 -7.33 20.99 -1.27
N ALA A 277 -6.95 21.10 0.01
CA ALA A 277 -5.71 21.76 0.42
C ALA A 277 -4.48 20.93 0.03
N ILE A 278 -4.54 19.61 0.15
CA ILE A 278 -3.49 18.69 -0.33
C ILE A 278 -3.29 18.87 -1.83
N GLU A 279 -4.37 18.84 -2.63
CA GLU A 279 -4.28 19.03 -4.09
C GLU A 279 -3.67 20.39 -4.46
N ARG A 280 -4.06 21.47 -3.77
CA ARG A 280 -3.47 22.80 -4.01
C ARG A 280 -1.97 22.85 -3.71
N ALA A 281 -1.50 22.09 -2.72
CA ALA A 281 -0.09 22.05 -2.36
C ALA A 281 0.75 21.14 -3.28
N GLU A 282 0.17 19.99 -3.69
CA GLU A 282 0.88 18.98 -4.48
C GLU A 282 0.84 19.25 -5.98
N ASN A 283 -0.28 19.77 -6.49
CA ASN A 283 -0.44 20.10 -7.90
C ASN A 283 0.27 21.42 -8.22
N ARG A 284 1.27 21.37 -9.09
CA ARG A 284 2.15 22.51 -9.40
C ARG A 284 1.39 23.69 -9.97
N ASP A 285 0.44 23.45 -10.86
CA ASP A 285 -0.36 24.52 -11.47
C ASP A 285 -1.25 25.21 -10.43
N CYS A 286 -1.82 24.43 -9.51
CA CYS A 286 -2.60 24.96 -8.40
C CYS A 286 -1.72 25.73 -7.40
N PHE A 287 -0.54 25.20 -7.10
CA PHE A 287 0.42 25.79 -6.20
C PHE A 287 0.99 27.11 -6.76
N GLU A 288 1.35 27.14 -8.05
CA GLU A 288 1.81 28.36 -8.72
C GLU A 288 0.76 29.47 -8.67
N LYS A 289 -0.51 29.16 -8.96
CA LYS A 289 -1.61 30.11 -8.84
C LYS A 289 -1.74 30.66 -7.42
N LEU A 290 -1.65 29.78 -6.41
CA LEU A 290 -1.70 30.15 -5.01
C LEU A 290 -0.55 31.10 -4.65
N LEU A 291 0.69 30.82 -5.09
CA LEU A 291 1.83 31.70 -4.85
C LEU A 291 1.66 33.07 -5.51
N LEU A 292 1.11 33.11 -6.72
CA LEU A 292 0.81 34.38 -7.43
C LEU A 292 -0.28 35.20 -6.66
N GLU A 293 -1.34 34.55 -6.22
CA GLU A 293 -2.40 35.19 -5.41
C GLU A 293 -1.86 35.78 -4.11
N LEU A 294 -0.92 35.10 -3.47
CA LEU A 294 -0.28 35.52 -2.22
C LEU A 294 0.89 36.47 -2.43
N ASN A 295 1.24 36.82 -3.69
CA ASN A 295 2.40 37.63 -4.04
C ASN A 295 3.72 37.04 -3.49
N ILE A 296 3.87 35.72 -3.44
CA ILE A 296 5.08 35.03 -3.01
C ILE A 296 6.00 34.85 -4.23
N PRO A 297 7.26 35.33 -4.17
CA PRO A 297 8.20 35.17 -5.28
C PRO A 297 8.49 33.70 -5.55
N GLN A 298 8.51 33.34 -6.85
CA GLN A 298 8.88 32.00 -7.31
C GLN A 298 9.75 32.09 -8.57
N PRO A 299 10.58 31.08 -8.87
CA PRO A 299 11.28 31.00 -10.14
C PRO A 299 10.29 30.96 -11.30
N MET A 300 10.67 31.57 -12.42
CA MET A 300 9.89 31.48 -13.66
C MET A 300 9.88 30.02 -14.14
N GLY A 301 8.72 29.52 -14.52
CA GLY A 301 8.52 28.16 -14.99
C GLY A 301 7.19 28.00 -15.71
N ALA A 302 6.97 26.84 -16.30
CA ALA A 302 5.67 26.46 -16.84
C ALA A 302 5.50 24.93 -16.73
N ALA A 303 4.30 24.46 -16.39
CA ALA A 303 3.94 23.05 -16.49
C ALA A 303 3.49 22.78 -17.94
N VAL A 304 4.05 21.74 -18.55
CA VAL A 304 3.80 21.38 -19.95
C VAL A 304 3.62 19.87 -20.08
N THR A 305 2.80 19.45 -21.05
CA THR A 305 2.47 18.04 -21.28
C THR A 305 2.97 17.51 -22.62
N ASN A 306 3.53 18.35 -23.45
CA ASN A 306 4.09 17.99 -24.75
C ASN A 306 5.39 18.75 -25.05
N LEU A 307 6.15 18.27 -26.04
CA LEU A 307 7.47 18.81 -26.38
C LEU A 307 7.40 20.22 -26.96
N ASP A 308 6.42 20.51 -27.82
CA ASP A 308 6.32 21.81 -28.50
C ASP A 308 6.04 22.95 -27.50
N ASP A 309 5.16 22.72 -26.55
CA ASP A 309 4.89 23.69 -25.48
C ASP A 309 6.08 23.78 -24.51
N GLY A 310 6.78 22.66 -24.29
CA GLY A 310 8.01 22.63 -23.51
C GLY A 310 9.11 23.53 -24.14
N LEU A 311 9.31 23.46 -25.42
CA LEU A 311 10.27 24.31 -26.13
C LEU A 311 9.89 25.80 -26.08
N LYS A 312 8.60 26.13 -26.26
CA LYS A 312 8.10 27.51 -26.11
C LYS A 312 8.32 28.04 -24.68
N ALA A 313 8.00 27.22 -23.68
CA ALA A 313 8.22 27.57 -22.27
C ALA A 313 9.70 27.79 -21.95
N ALA A 314 10.58 26.90 -22.43
CA ALA A 314 12.02 27.04 -22.25
C ALA A 314 12.58 28.32 -22.87
N HIS A 315 12.10 28.70 -24.08
CA HIS A 315 12.48 29.97 -24.69
C HIS A 315 11.98 31.19 -23.92
N ALA A 316 10.77 31.10 -23.35
CA ALA A 316 10.20 32.19 -22.55
C ALA A 316 10.91 32.37 -21.18
N VAL A 317 11.31 31.28 -20.55
CA VAL A 317 12.07 31.29 -19.27
C VAL A 317 13.51 31.73 -19.46
N GLY A 318 14.13 31.32 -20.58
CA GLY A 318 15.57 31.54 -20.90
C GLY A 318 16.44 30.36 -20.43
N TYR A 319 17.47 30.07 -21.22
CA TYR A 319 18.43 28.99 -20.92
C TYR A 319 19.55 29.44 -19.97
N PRO A 320 20.07 28.52 -19.11
CA PRO A 320 19.71 27.10 -18.98
C PRO A 320 18.38 26.89 -18.24
N VAL A 321 17.61 25.86 -18.61
CA VAL A 321 16.36 25.46 -17.97
C VAL A 321 16.50 24.11 -17.28
N LEU A 322 15.76 23.91 -16.18
CA LEU A 322 15.64 22.65 -15.49
C LEU A 322 14.33 21.97 -15.91
N VAL A 323 14.42 20.76 -16.44
CA VAL A 323 13.24 19.93 -16.75
C VAL A 323 13.04 18.92 -15.62
N ARG A 324 11.83 18.91 -15.03
CA ARG A 324 11.51 18.04 -13.91
C ARG A 324 10.10 17.47 -14.06
N PRO A 325 9.90 16.13 -13.90
CA PRO A 325 8.57 15.56 -13.79
C PRO A 325 7.79 16.12 -12.59
N SER A 326 6.45 16.21 -12.68
CA SER A 326 5.63 16.86 -11.64
C SER A 326 5.62 16.10 -10.32
N TYR A 327 5.56 14.77 -10.35
CA TYR A 327 5.41 13.92 -9.17
C TYR A 327 6.66 13.06 -8.93
N VAL A 328 7.78 13.69 -8.57
CA VAL A 328 9.03 12.99 -8.23
C VAL A 328 9.67 13.55 -6.98
N LEU A 329 10.24 12.66 -6.17
CA LEU A 329 10.98 12.97 -4.96
C LEU A 329 12.49 12.97 -5.23
N GLY A 330 13.23 13.86 -4.53
CA GLY A 330 14.68 13.80 -4.44
C GLY A 330 15.45 14.03 -5.73
N GLY A 331 14.91 14.80 -6.68
CA GLY A 331 15.62 15.11 -7.94
C GLY A 331 15.69 13.96 -8.93
N ARG A 332 14.97 12.87 -8.73
CA ARG A 332 14.90 11.75 -9.66
C ARG A 332 14.37 12.20 -11.03
N ALA A 333 15.02 11.77 -12.10
CA ALA A 333 14.67 12.10 -13.49
C ALA A 333 14.67 13.63 -13.81
N MET A 334 15.40 14.45 -13.08
CA MET A 334 15.70 15.84 -13.47
C MET A 334 16.75 15.86 -14.59
N GLN A 335 16.58 16.74 -15.55
CA GLN A 335 17.52 16.99 -16.66
C GLN A 335 17.73 18.50 -16.86
#